data_4b17ac75b8a1b0614439e0511e75b016
#
_entry.id   4b17ac75b8a1b0614439e0511e75b016
#
_cell.length_a   1.000
_cell.length_b   1.000
_cell.length_c   1.000
_cell.angle_alpha   90.00
_cell.angle_beta   90.00
_cell.angle_gamma   90.00
#
_symmetry.space_group_name_H-M   'P 1'
#
loop_
_entity.id
_entity.type
_entity.pdbx_description
1 polymer ?
#
loop_
_entity_poly.entity_id
_entity_poly.type
_entity_poly.pdbx_seq_one_letter_code
_entity_poly.pdbx_strand_id
1 'polypeptide(L)'
;MEALVIGGTGPTGPFVVNGLRERGYRVTILHTGNHETDEIPEDVEHIHIDPWKVESWTSVLDGRNFDVCMALYGRLRRIAEFMRGRCEIFVSVGGVPAYRGFMNPALLEPAGLFVPIPEETGRVRDESEDFKGYRIARTEDDLFRHQPRATHFRYPVVYGPRQPMPREWCVVRRVLDGRRRIILPDGGLTLCHCGYAENLAHALLLAVDQPDRCAGRIYNC
;
A
#
# COMPACT_ATOMS: atom_id res chain seq x y z
N MET A 1 20.67 12.28 -0.28
CA MET A 1 19.27 12.17 0.18
C MET A 1 19.03 10.80 0.78
N GLU A 2 18.27 10.73 1.88
CA GLU A 2 18.01 9.50 2.64
C GLU A 2 16.56 9.07 2.47
N ALA A 3 16.31 7.80 2.18
CA ALA A 3 14.96 7.26 2.08
C ALA A 3 14.76 6.05 3.00
N LEU A 4 13.65 6.00 3.71
CA LEU A 4 13.21 4.86 4.49
C LEU A 4 12.05 4.17 3.78
N VAL A 5 12.19 2.88 3.51
CA VAL A 5 11.11 2.04 2.96
C VAL A 5 10.70 1.00 3.98
N ILE A 6 9.47 1.10 4.47
CA ILE A 6 8.92 0.17 5.46
C ILE A 6 8.17 -0.93 4.71
N GLY A 7 8.71 -2.15 4.73
CA GLY A 7 8.15 -3.32 4.04
C GLY A 7 8.64 -3.51 2.61
N GLY A 8 9.82 -3.06 2.23
CA GLY A 8 10.37 -3.03 0.88
C GLY A 8 10.61 -4.36 0.16
N THR A 9 10.23 -5.52 0.70
CA THR A 9 10.44 -6.85 0.11
C THR A 9 9.17 -7.49 -0.49
N GLY A 10 8.02 -6.82 -0.40
CA GLY A 10 6.77 -7.27 -1.00
C GLY A 10 6.67 -6.99 -2.51
N PRO A 11 5.50 -7.21 -3.15
CA PRO A 11 5.34 -7.13 -4.60
C PRO A 11 5.80 -5.81 -5.24
N THR A 12 5.51 -4.67 -4.62
CA THR A 12 5.93 -3.35 -5.10
C THR A 12 7.30 -2.92 -4.58
N GLY A 13 7.80 -3.59 -3.53
CA GLY A 13 8.97 -3.15 -2.78
C GLY A 13 10.24 -3.00 -3.59
N PRO A 14 10.75 -4.04 -4.29
CA PRO A 14 11.98 -3.93 -5.07
C PRO A 14 11.92 -2.86 -6.17
N PHE A 15 10.77 -2.67 -6.83
CA PHE A 15 10.59 -1.59 -7.79
C PHE A 15 10.68 -0.21 -7.13
N VAL A 16 10.11 -0.04 -5.93
CA VAL A 16 10.21 1.20 -5.15
C VAL A 16 11.64 1.45 -4.71
N VAL A 17 12.31 0.43 -4.14
CA VAL A 17 13.69 0.56 -3.65
C VAL A 17 14.64 0.93 -4.78
N ASN A 18 14.61 0.21 -5.89
CA ASN A 18 15.46 0.49 -7.04
C ASN A 18 15.12 1.86 -7.66
N GLY A 19 13.85 2.19 -7.81
CA GLY A 19 13.43 3.49 -8.33
C GLY A 19 13.83 4.68 -7.45
N LEU A 20 13.92 4.53 -6.13
CA LEU A 20 14.50 5.54 -5.23
C LEU A 20 16.01 5.66 -5.40
N ARG A 21 16.72 4.52 -5.54
CA ARG A 21 18.15 4.52 -5.81
C ARG A 21 18.50 5.21 -7.14
N GLU A 22 17.75 4.95 -8.19
CA GLU A 22 17.89 5.63 -9.49
C GLU A 22 17.71 7.15 -9.39
N ARG A 23 16.95 7.63 -8.39
CA ARG A 23 16.76 9.04 -8.05
C ARG A 23 17.84 9.61 -7.13
N GLY A 24 18.88 8.80 -6.81
CA GLY A 24 20.01 9.22 -5.98
C GLY A 24 19.75 9.18 -4.47
N TYR A 25 18.72 8.46 -4.02
CA TYR A 25 18.52 8.23 -2.58
C TYR A 25 19.40 7.09 -2.08
N ARG A 26 19.98 7.27 -0.89
CA ARG A 26 20.48 6.17 -0.09
C ARG A 26 19.28 5.54 0.62
N VAL A 27 18.98 4.30 0.30
CA VAL A 27 17.78 3.63 0.77
C VAL A 27 18.09 2.73 1.95
N THR A 28 17.29 2.84 3.01
CA THR A 28 17.20 1.91 4.13
C THR A 28 15.86 1.20 4.08
N ILE A 29 15.84 -0.12 4.17
CA ILE A 29 14.62 -0.93 4.26
C ILE A 29 14.42 -1.38 5.70
N LEU A 30 13.19 -1.23 6.22
CA LEU A 30 12.78 -1.75 7.51
C LEU A 30 11.74 -2.85 7.32
N HIS A 31 12.10 -4.09 7.69
CA HIS A 31 11.23 -5.27 7.50
C HIS A 31 11.59 -6.39 8.49
N THR A 32 10.83 -7.48 8.49
CA THR A 32 11.03 -8.58 9.44
C THR A 32 12.23 -9.49 9.13
N GLY A 33 12.81 -9.42 7.93
CA GLY A 33 13.82 -10.37 7.45
C GLY A 33 13.27 -11.73 7.00
N ASN A 34 11.95 -11.96 7.09
CA ASN A 34 11.36 -13.27 6.73
C ASN A 34 11.28 -13.51 5.20
N HIS A 35 11.38 -12.46 4.42
CA HIS A 35 11.29 -12.49 2.97
C HIS A 35 12.37 -11.59 2.40
N GLU A 36 13.42 -12.22 1.90
CA GLU A 36 14.49 -11.55 1.18
C GLU A 36 14.34 -11.77 -0.33
N THR A 37 14.97 -10.93 -1.11
CA THR A 37 15.01 -11.05 -2.57
C THR A 37 16.32 -10.47 -3.11
N ASP A 38 16.91 -11.16 -4.05
CA ASP A 38 18.12 -10.75 -4.80
C ASP A 38 17.87 -9.58 -5.76
N GLU A 39 16.61 -9.19 -5.96
CA GLU A 39 16.27 -8.01 -6.74
C GLU A 39 16.56 -6.69 -6.00
N ILE A 40 16.84 -6.73 -4.71
CA ILE A 40 17.30 -5.59 -3.91
C ILE A 40 18.82 -5.70 -3.82
N PRO A 41 19.57 -4.66 -4.28
CA PRO A 41 21.02 -4.67 -4.24
C PRO A 41 21.58 -4.78 -2.81
N GLU A 42 22.73 -5.48 -2.68
CA GLU A 42 23.39 -5.74 -1.39
C GLU A 42 23.86 -4.49 -0.64
N ASP A 43 24.02 -3.36 -1.32
CA ASP A 43 24.41 -2.07 -0.73
C ASP A 43 23.24 -1.32 -0.08
N VAL A 44 22.01 -1.84 -0.15
CA VAL A 44 20.86 -1.30 0.56
C VAL A 44 20.92 -1.73 2.03
N GLU A 45 20.79 -0.78 2.95
CA GLU A 45 20.75 -1.07 4.38
C GLU A 45 19.45 -1.78 4.75
N HIS A 46 19.53 -2.94 5.42
CA HIS A 46 18.39 -3.69 5.94
C HIS A 46 18.33 -3.59 7.46
N ILE A 47 17.21 -3.07 7.98
CA ILE A 47 16.87 -3.08 9.40
C ILE A 47 15.84 -4.17 9.65
N HIS A 48 16.27 -5.26 10.26
CA HIS A 48 15.38 -6.40 10.56
C HIS A 48 14.64 -6.16 11.89
N ILE A 49 13.44 -5.58 11.77
CA ILE A 49 12.53 -5.33 12.88
C ILE A 49 11.08 -5.45 12.41
N ASP A 50 10.18 -5.78 13.33
CA ASP A 50 8.77 -5.97 13.01
C ASP A 50 8.06 -4.61 12.76
N PRO A 51 7.58 -4.33 11.54
CA PRO A 51 6.83 -3.10 11.23
C PRO A 51 5.51 -2.94 12.00
N TRP A 52 5.04 -3.98 12.67
CA TRP A 52 3.87 -3.94 13.53
C TRP A 52 4.16 -3.52 14.98
N LYS A 53 5.44 -3.55 15.38
CA LYS A 53 5.92 -3.21 16.73
C LYS A 53 6.68 -1.89 16.72
N VAL A 54 6.02 -0.81 16.30
CA VAL A 54 6.64 0.51 16.12
C VAL A 54 7.29 1.02 17.40
N GLU A 55 6.83 0.57 18.57
CA GLU A 55 7.41 0.89 19.88
C GLU A 55 8.89 0.50 20.02
N SER A 56 9.32 -0.52 19.28
CA SER A 56 10.72 -0.97 19.26
C SER A 56 11.62 -0.20 18.30
N TRP A 57 11.08 0.67 17.46
CA TRP A 57 11.85 1.36 16.42
C TRP A 57 12.81 2.43 16.94
N THR A 58 12.52 2.97 18.12
CA THR A 58 13.41 3.97 18.76
C THR A 58 14.83 3.46 18.89
N SER A 59 15.02 2.17 19.17
CA SER A 59 16.38 1.59 19.30
C SER A 59 17.20 1.58 17.99
N VAL A 60 16.55 1.63 16.84
CA VAL A 60 17.20 1.50 15.51
C VAL A 60 17.07 2.75 14.63
N LEU A 61 16.10 3.62 14.93
CA LEU A 61 15.85 4.85 14.17
C LEU A 61 16.01 6.13 14.99
N ASP A 62 16.52 6.03 16.26
CA ASP A 62 16.70 7.21 17.08
C ASP A 62 17.69 8.18 16.45
N GLY A 63 17.34 9.47 16.43
CA GLY A 63 18.15 10.53 15.81
C GLY A 63 18.20 10.49 14.27
N ARG A 64 17.59 9.50 13.59
CA ARG A 64 17.56 9.44 12.12
C ARG A 64 16.41 10.26 11.57
N ASN A 65 16.72 11.03 10.52
CA ASN A 65 15.75 11.76 9.69
C ASN A 65 15.90 11.33 8.24
N PHE A 66 14.83 11.44 7.48
CA PHE A 66 14.78 11.02 6.09
C PHE A 66 14.17 12.10 5.21
N ASP A 67 14.64 12.23 3.98
CA ASP A 67 13.98 13.08 2.99
C ASP A 67 12.65 12.44 2.57
N VAL A 68 12.64 11.09 2.45
CA VAL A 68 11.46 10.31 2.03
C VAL A 68 11.21 9.16 3.00
N CYS A 69 9.95 8.96 3.41
CA CYS A 69 9.49 7.75 4.06
C CYS A 69 8.35 7.11 3.25
N MET A 70 8.54 5.86 2.82
CA MET A 70 7.52 5.06 2.14
C MET A 70 7.00 3.95 3.05
N ALA A 71 5.76 4.07 3.52
CA ALA A 71 5.10 3.09 4.37
C ALA A 71 4.26 2.12 3.52
N LEU A 72 4.87 1.01 3.09
CA LEU A 72 4.25 -0.02 2.24
C LEU A 72 3.62 -1.15 3.05
N TYR A 73 4.00 -1.30 4.32
CA TYR A 73 3.56 -2.38 5.20
C TYR A 73 3.59 -1.96 6.68
N GLY A 74 2.79 -2.63 7.53
CA GLY A 74 2.82 -2.42 8.98
C GLY A 74 1.63 -1.62 9.53
N ARG A 75 1.78 -1.14 10.76
CA ARG A 75 0.76 -0.36 11.47
C ARG A 75 0.79 1.12 11.06
N LEU A 76 0.25 1.44 9.88
CA LEU A 76 0.36 2.79 9.28
C LEU A 76 0.05 3.94 10.26
N ARG A 77 -0.97 3.82 11.13
CA ARG A 77 -1.30 4.85 12.13
C ARG A 77 -0.13 5.14 13.07
N ARG A 78 0.52 4.08 13.58
CA ARG A 78 1.67 4.20 14.50
C ARG A 78 2.93 4.64 13.76
N ILE A 79 3.08 4.19 12.52
CA ILE A 79 4.18 4.61 11.65
C ILE A 79 4.08 6.12 11.37
N ALA A 80 2.91 6.61 11.00
CA ALA A 80 2.68 8.04 10.74
C ALA A 80 2.95 8.90 11.98
N GLU A 81 2.53 8.43 13.16
CA GLU A 81 2.80 9.08 14.46
C GLU A 81 4.31 9.12 14.75
N PHE A 82 5.02 7.99 14.63
CA PHE A 82 6.45 7.88 14.89
C PHE A 82 7.28 8.75 13.93
N MET A 83 6.92 8.79 12.65
CA MET A 83 7.62 9.54 11.62
C MET A 83 7.30 11.04 11.62
N ARG A 84 6.46 11.53 12.54
CA ARG A 84 6.15 12.96 12.65
C ARG A 84 7.40 13.80 12.89
N GLY A 85 7.69 14.73 11.95
CA GLY A 85 8.87 15.56 12.00
C GLY A 85 10.20 14.83 11.71
N ARG A 86 10.15 13.58 11.25
CA ARG A 86 11.32 12.76 10.92
C ARG A 86 11.48 12.50 9.41
N CYS A 87 10.55 12.97 8.59
CA CYS A 87 10.67 12.94 7.14
C CYS A 87 9.99 14.15 6.50
N GLU A 88 10.46 14.52 5.32
CA GLU A 88 9.91 15.64 4.55
C GLU A 88 8.74 15.17 3.67
N ILE A 89 8.92 14.04 2.98
CA ILE A 89 7.92 13.43 2.11
C ILE A 89 7.47 12.12 2.75
N PHE A 90 6.17 11.99 3.01
CA PHE A 90 5.58 10.75 3.51
C PHE A 90 4.62 10.16 2.48
N VAL A 91 4.94 8.98 1.96
CA VAL A 91 4.10 8.24 1.00
C VAL A 91 3.62 6.95 1.66
N SER A 92 2.35 6.62 1.51
CA SER A 92 1.78 5.43 2.15
C SER A 92 0.77 4.71 1.27
N VAL A 93 0.54 3.44 1.59
CA VAL A 93 -0.46 2.62 0.91
C VAL A 93 -1.53 2.16 1.88
N GLY A 94 -2.75 2.11 1.38
CA GLY A 94 -3.92 1.50 2.01
C GLY A 94 -4.69 0.69 0.99
N GLY A 95 -6.01 0.73 1.04
CA GLY A 95 -6.80 -0.07 0.10
C GLY A 95 -8.18 0.51 -0.19
N VAL A 96 -8.66 0.21 -1.37
CA VAL A 96 -10.01 0.56 -1.84
C VAL A 96 -11.17 0.12 -0.93
N PRO A 97 -11.04 -0.88 -0.03
CA PRO A 97 -12.11 -1.19 0.92
C PRO A 97 -12.46 -0.07 1.92
N ALA A 98 -11.73 1.06 1.92
CA ALA A 98 -12.16 2.25 2.64
C ALA A 98 -13.51 2.79 2.16
N TYR A 99 -13.89 2.54 0.91
CA TYR A 99 -15.15 3.02 0.34
C TYR A 99 -16.37 2.28 0.88
N ARG A 100 -17.39 3.05 1.28
CA ARG A 100 -18.70 2.52 1.69
C ARG A 100 -19.34 1.80 0.51
N GLY A 101 -19.80 0.58 0.73
CA GLY A 101 -20.38 -0.28 -0.33
C GLY A 101 -19.37 -1.14 -1.08
N PHE A 102 -18.06 -0.99 -0.86
CA PHE A 102 -17.07 -1.83 -1.53
C PHE A 102 -17.09 -3.28 -1.04
N MET A 103 -17.06 -3.50 0.28
CA MET A 103 -17.11 -4.86 0.87
C MET A 103 -18.55 -5.33 1.09
N ASN A 104 -19.50 -4.42 1.25
CA ASN A 104 -20.90 -4.69 1.43
C ASN A 104 -21.74 -3.84 0.46
N PRO A 105 -21.97 -4.32 -0.77
CA PRO A 105 -22.70 -3.56 -1.79
C PRO A 105 -24.12 -3.15 -1.38
N ALA A 106 -24.76 -3.94 -0.49
CA ALA A 106 -26.13 -3.67 -0.03
C ALA A 106 -26.29 -2.42 0.85
N LEU A 107 -25.18 -1.78 1.24
CA LEU A 107 -25.20 -0.47 1.90
C LEU A 107 -25.63 0.68 0.96
N LEU A 108 -25.71 0.43 -0.34
CA LEU A 108 -26.05 1.43 -1.35
C LEU A 108 -27.33 1.06 -2.09
N GLU A 109 -28.02 2.07 -2.61
CA GLU A 109 -29.22 1.93 -3.44
C GLU A 109 -29.06 2.75 -4.73
N PRO A 110 -28.96 2.10 -5.91
CA PRO A 110 -28.88 0.66 -6.12
C PRO A 110 -27.61 0.05 -5.53
N ALA A 111 -27.62 -1.27 -5.27
CA ALA A 111 -26.51 -1.97 -4.65
C ALA A 111 -25.24 -1.90 -5.52
N GLY A 112 -24.11 -1.63 -4.87
CA GLY A 112 -22.80 -1.56 -5.51
C GLY A 112 -22.30 -0.14 -5.79
N LEU A 113 -21.02 -0.05 -6.12
CA LEU A 113 -20.35 1.21 -6.47
C LEU A 113 -20.30 1.39 -7.98
N PHE A 114 -20.49 2.62 -8.43
CA PHE A 114 -20.18 2.98 -9.82
C PHE A 114 -18.68 2.92 -10.08
N VAL A 115 -18.27 2.46 -11.24
CA VAL A 115 -16.87 2.40 -11.67
C VAL A 115 -16.66 3.28 -12.91
N PRO A 116 -15.50 3.96 -12.98
CA PRO A 116 -14.43 4.08 -11.99
C PRO A 116 -14.89 4.79 -10.71
N ILE A 117 -14.33 4.38 -9.56
CA ILE A 117 -14.68 5.00 -8.26
C ILE A 117 -13.86 6.29 -8.11
N PRO A 118 -14.49 7.48 -8.00
CA PRO A 118 -13.77 8.71 -7.71
C PRO A 118 -13.21 8.72 -6.27
N GLU A 119 -12.11 9.43 -6.03
CA GLU A 119 -11.46 9.52 -4.72
C GLU A 119 -12.36 10.19 -3.65
N GLU A 120 -13.28 11.04 -4.08
CA GLU A 120 -14.26 11.76 -3.22
C GLU A 120 -15.42 10.87 -2.77
N THR A 121 -15.55 9.66 -3.32
CA THR A 121 -16.59 8.70 -2.94
C THR A 121 -16.59 8.47 -1.43
N GLY A 122 -17.78 8.44 -0.84
CA GLY A 122 -17.96 8.31 0.60
C GLY A 122 -17.30 7.06 1.18
N ARG A 123 -16.55 7.24 2.27
CA ARG A 123 -15.91 6.15 3.01
C ARG A 123 -16.86 5.55 4.05
N VAL A 124 -16.53 4.34 4.50
CA VAL A 124 -17.20 3.72 5.66
C VAL A 124 -17.03 4.63 6.89
N ARG A 125 -18.15 4.92 7.58
CA ARG A 125 -18.19 5.83 8.73
C ARG A 125 -18.41 5.14 10.05
N ASP A 126 -19.01 3.97 10.01
CA ASP A 126 -19.38 3.21 11.20
C ASP A 126 -18.91 1.75 11.11
N GLU A 127 -18.44 1.22 12.23
CA GLU A 127 -17.93 -0.14 12.33
C GLU A 127 -19.03 -1.19 12.05
N SER A 128 -20.28 -0.88 12.33
CA SER A 128 -21.43 -1.74 12.07
C SER A 128 -21.77 -1.87 10.58
N GLU A 129 -21.41 -0.88 9.76
CA GLU A 129 -21.60 -0.95 8.31
C GLU A 129 -20.63 -1.95 7.67
N ASP A 130 -19.35 -1.85 8.02
CA ASP A 130 -18.26 -2.70 7.55
C ASP A 130 -17.04 -2.51 8.46
N PHE A 131 -16.78 -3.49 9.32
CA PHE A 131 -15.66 -3.48 10.27
C PHE A 131 -14.30 -3.25 9.60
N LYS A 132 -14.02 -3.94 8.48
CA LYS A 132 -12.75 -3.82 7.77
C LYS A 132 -12.59 -2.47 7.10
N GLY A 133 -13.60 -2.04 6.36
CA GLY A 133 -13.63 -0.74 5.69
C GLY A 133 -13.50 0.42 6.67
N TYR A 134 -14.22 0.34 7.80
CA TYR A 134 -14.13 1.34 8.88
C TYR A 134 -12.70 1.47 9.43
N ARG A 135 -12.02 0.36 9.71
CA ARG A 135 -10.64 0.39 10.20
C ARG A 135 -9.66 1.00 9.20
N ILE A 136 -9.87 0.76 7.91
CA ILE A 136 -9.05 1.36 6.84
C ILE A 136 -9.34 2.87 6.77
N ALA A 137 -10.60 3.30 6.74
CA ALA A 137 -10.97 4.71 6.74
C ALA A 137 -10.41 5.47 7.96
N ARG A 138 -10.53 4.90 9.17
CA ARG A 138 -9.92 5.43 10.39
C ARG A 138 -8.40 5.54 10.31
N THR A 139 -7.76 4.62 9.59
CA THR A 139 -6.31 4.67 9.40
C THR A 139 -5.90 5.85 8.52
N GLU A 140 -6.69 6.18 7.50
CA GLU A 140 -6.48 7.38 6.69
C GLU A 140 -6.64 8.67 7.52
N ASP A 141 -7.68 8.75 8.38
CA ASP A 141 -7.88 9.90 9.25
C ASP A 141 -6.71 10.12 10.22
N ASP A 142 -6.22 9.04 10.84
CA ASP A 142 -5.06 9.10 11.74
C ASP A 142 -3.77 9.42 10.97
N LEU A 143 -3.60 8.90 9.75
CA LEU A 143 -2.47 9.24 8.89
C LEU A 143 -2.39 10.75 8.67
N PHE A 144 -3.45 11.38 8.18
CA PHE A 144 -3.43 12.82 7.88
C PHE A 144 -3.41 13.71 9.12
N ARG A 145 -3.82 13.20 10.29
CA ARG A 145 -3.65 13.90 11.56
C ARG A 145 -2.15 14.02 11.94
N HIS A 146 -1.35 12.99 11.69
CA HIS A 146 0.08 12.97 12.04
C HIS A 146 0.97 13.46 10.91
N GLN A 147 0.57 13.23 9.66
CA GLN A 147 1.28 13.58 8.43
C GLN A 147 0.35 14.35 7.47
N PRO A 148 0.05 15.65 7.73
CA PRO A 148 -0.94 16.40 6.95
C PRO A 148 -0.59 16.53 5.46
N ARG A 149 0.69 16.44 5.13
CA ARG A 149 1.21 16.51 3.75
C ARG A 149 1.45 15.13 3.12
N ALA A 150 1.05 14.05 3.79
CA ALA A 150 1.21 12.70 3.23
C ALA A 150 0.52 12.55 1.87
N THR A 151 1.10 11.72 1.01
CA THR A 151 0.42 11.17 -0.17
C THR A 151 0.00 9.74 0.14
N HIS A 152 -1.27 9.44 -0.02
CA HIS A 152 -1.82 8.12 0.28
C HIS A 152 -2.40 7.45 -0.96
N PHE A 153 -2.05 6.19 -1.20
CA PHE A 153 -2.54 5.42 -2.33
C PHE A 153 -3.46 4.28 -1.87
N ARG A 154 -4.67 4.23 -2.40
CA ARG A 154 -5.61 3.11 -2.22
C ARG A 154 -5.31 2.05 -3.26
N TYR A 155 -4.62 1.01 -2.85
CA TYR A 155 -4.28 -0.10 -3.72
C TYR A 155 -5.50 -0.96 -4.06
N PRO A 156 -5.59 -1.42 -5.32
CA PRO A 156 -6.49 -2.48 -5.71
C PRO A 156 -5.93 -3.85 -5.29
N VAL A 157 -6.41 -4.92 -5.90
CA VAL A 157 -5.75 -6.23 -5.80
C VAL A 157 -4.43 -6.18 -6.57
N VAL A 158 -3.33 -6.28 -5.85
CA VAL A 158 -1.99 -6.29 -6.46
C VAL A 158 -1.74 -7.65 -7.10
N TYR A 159 -1.21 -7.66 -8.32
CA TYR A 159 -0.71 -8.86 -8.99
C TYR A 159 0.71 -8.63 -9.55
N GLY A 160 1.39 -9.73 -9.86
CA GLY A 160 2.76 -9.69 -10.38
C GLY A 160 3.76 -10.46 -9.51
N PRO A 161 5.06 -10.28 -9.75
CA PRO A 161 6.10 -10.97 -9.01
C PRO A 161 5.99 -10.78 -7.50
N ARG A 162 6.42 -11.77 -6.72
CA ARG A 162 6.45 -11.76 -5.24
C ARG A 162 5.09 -11.59 -4.56
N GLN A 163 3.97 -11.78 -5.29
CA GLN A 163 2.66 -11.79 -4.67
C GLN A 163 2.47 -13.09 -3.87
N PRO A 164 2.35 -13.04 -2.52
CA PRO A 164 2.29 -14.25 -1.71
C PRO A 164 0.98 -15.04 -1.88
N MET A 165 -0.06 -14.38 -2.36
CA MET A 165 -1.36 -15.01 -2.66
C MET A 165 -1.83 -14.62 -4.05
N PRO A 166 -1.23 -15.18 -5.13
CA PRO A 166 -1.58 -14.85 -6.50
C PRO A 166 -2.99 -15.36 -6.81
N ARG A 167 -3.96 -14.46 -6.91
CA ARG A 167 -5.37 -14.81 -7.16
C ARG A 167 -5.58 -15.38 -8.55
N GLU A 168 -4.79 -14.97 -9.51
CA GLU A 168 -4.72 -15.50 -10.87
C GLU A 168 -4.40 -17.01 -10.90
N TRP A 169 -3.75 -17.52 -9.86
CA TRP A 169 -3.41 -18.92 -9.73
C TRP A 169 -4.67 -19.82 -9.74
N CYS A 170 -5.80 -19.34 -9.27
CA CYS A 170 -7.05 -20.10 -9.32
C CYS A 170 -7.50 -20.41 -10.76
N VAL A 171 -7.13 -19.56 -11.73
CA VAL A 171 -7.38 -19.81 -13.16
C VAL A 171 -6.24 -20.63 -13.77
N VAL A 172 -4.99 -20.21 -13.55
CA VAL A 172 -3.78 -20.87 -14.07
C VAL A 172 -3.78 -22.35 -13.68
N ARG A 173 -4.03 -22.66 -12.40
CA ARG A 173 -4.06 -24.05 -11.91
C ARG A 173 -5.10 -24.90 -12.62
N ARG A 174 -6.30 -24.34 -12.89
CA ARG A 174 -7.35 -25.08 -13.61
C ARG A 174 -6.96 -25.41 -15.05
N VAL A 175 -6.31 -24.47 -15.71
CA VAL A 175 -5.80 -24.70 -17.07
C VAL A 175 -4.74 -25.80 -17.07
N LEU A 176 -3.79 -25.75 -16.13
CA LEU A 176 -2.74 -26.77 -16.00
C LEU A 176 -3.32 -28.16 -15.66
N ASP A 177 -4.40 -28.21 -14.89
CA ASP A 177 -5.10 -29.46 -14.58
C ASP A 177 -5.99 -29.96 -15.73
N GLY A 178 -6.00 -29.30 -16.90
CA GLY A 178 -6.83 -29.65 -18.05
C GLY A 178 -8.33 -29.42 -17.86
N ARG A 179 -8.74 -28.66 -16.86
CA ARG A 179 -10.14 -28.35 -16.55
C ARG A 179 -10.69 -27.34 -17.56
N ARG A 180 -11.78 -27.69 -18.23
CA ARG A 180 -12.41 -26.87 -19.27
C ARG A 180 -13.55 -25.98 -18.75
N ARG A 181 -13.81 -25.99 -17.44
CA ARG A 181 -14.91 -25.23 -16.83
C ARG A 181 -14.41 -24.46 -15.63
N ILE A 182 -14.89 -23.22 -15.48
CA ILE A 182 -14.67 -22.34 -14.35
C ILE A 182 -16.03 -21.81 -13.88
N ILE A 183 -16.21 -21.76 -12.55
CA ILE A 183 -17.41 -21.15 -11.97
C ILE A 183 -17.15 -19.66 -11.87
N LEU A 184 -18.04 -18.87 -12.45
CA LEU A 184 -18.03 -17.41 -12.36
C LEU A 184 -19.22 -16.99 -11.49
N PRO A 185 -18.98 -16.38 -10.30
CA PRO A 185 -20.06 -15.79 -9.51
C PRO A 185 -20.67 -14.61 -10.26
N ASP A 186 -21.92 -14.27 -9.95
CA ASP A 186 -22.68 -13.18 -10.56
C ASP A 186 -22.70 -13.20 -12.11
N GLY A 187 -22.68 -14.38 -12.71
CA GLY A 187 -22.59 -14.48 -14.18
C GLY A 187 -21.34 -13.82 -14.77
N GLY A 188 -20.31 -13.56 -13.97
CA GLY A 188 -19.08 -12.85 -14.38
C GLY A 188 -19.23 -11.33 -14.46
N LEU A 189 -20.27 -10.75 -13.92
CA LEU A 189 -20.54 -9.30 -13.97
C LEU A 189 -19.85 -8.50 -12.86
N THR A 190 -19.32 -9.16 -11.82
CA THR A 190 -18.54 -8.49 -10.79
C THR A 190 -17.21 -8.03 -11.34
N LEU A 191 -16.98 -6.72 -11.35
CA LEU A 191 -15.71 -6.13 -11.77
C LEU A 191 -14.68 -6.24 -10.62
N CYS A 192 -13.49 -6.75 -10.94
CA CYS A 192 -12.35 -6.79 -10.03
C CYS A 192 -11.21 -5.98 -10.64
N HIS A 193 -10.90 -4.84 -10.00
CA HIS A 193 -9.76 -4.04 -10.41
C HIS A 193 -8.47 -4.64 -9.84
N CYS A 194 -7.48 -4.83 -10.71
CA CYS A 194 -6.16 -5.35 -10.36
C CYS A 194 -5.08 -4.37 -10.83
N GLY A 195 -4.06 -4.18 -9.98
CA GLY A 195 -2.91 -3.33 -10.29
C GLY A 195 -1.63 -4.16 -10.41
N TYR A 196 -0.90 -3.99 -11.52
CA TYR A 196 0.42 -4.61 -11.68
C TYR A 196 1.42 -3.95 -10.73
N ALA A 197 2.21 -4.76 -10.03
CA ALA A 197 3.10 -4.31 -8.95
C ALA A 197 4.06 -3.18 -9.36
N GLU A 198 4.67 -3.27 -10.54
CA GLU A 198 5.57 -2.25 -11.07
C GLU A 198 4.85 -0.93 -11.37
N ASN A 199 3.65 -0.98 -11.96
CA ASN A 199 2.85 0.22 -12.23
C ASN A 199 2.44 0.93 -10.93
N LEU A 200 2.09 0.15 -9.89
CA LEU A 200 1.77 0.69 -8.57
C LEU A 200 3.01 1.34 -7.93
N ALA A 201 4.18 0.71 -8.05
CA ALA A 201 5.43 1.30 -7.57
C ALA A 201 5.77 2.59 -8.32
N HIS A 202 5.56 2.63 -9.64
CA HIS A 202 5.75 3.84 -10.44
C HIS A 202 4.87 4.99 -9.93
N ALA A 203 3.59 4.74 -9.62
CA ALA A 203 2.70 5.75 -9.06
C ALA A 203 3.22 6.32 -7.73
N LEU A 204 3.77 5.47 -6.84
CA LEU A 204 4.39 5.91 -5.59
C LEU A 204 5.62 6.80 -5.83
N LEU A 205 6.45 6.44 -6.81
CA LEU A 205 7.65 7.19 -7.16
C LEU A 205 7.30 8.56 -7.76
N LEU A 206 6.22 8.67 -8.52
CA LEU A 206 5.72 9.96 -9.01
C LEU A 206 5.35 10.92 -7.88
N ALA A 207 4.89 10.41 -6.73
CA ALA A 207 4.63 11.27 -5.57
C ALA A 207 5.92 11.83 -4.95
N VAL A 208 7.03 11.12 -5.09
CA VAL A 208 8.35 11.63 -4.68
C VAL A 208 8.87 12.66 -5.69
N ASP A 209 8.64 12.45 -6.98
CA ASP A 209 9.06 13.36 -8.05
C ASP A 209 8.27 14.69 -8.04
N GLN A 210 7.02 14.67 -7.51
CA GLN A 210 6.12 15.82 -7.51
C GLN A 210 5.47 16.05 -6.12
N PRO A 211 6.28 16.25 -5.07
CA PRO A 211 5.80 16.24 -3.69
C PRO A 211 4.77 17.33 -3.40
N ASP A 212 4.93 18.54 -3.90
CA ASP A 212 3.98 19.63 -3.66
C ASP A 212 2.64 19.42 -4.36
N ARG A 213 2.65 18.76 -5.51
CA ARG A 213 1.42 18.44 -6.24
C ARG A 213 0.61 17.35 -5.56
N CYS A 214 1.29 16.41 -4.88
CA CYS A 214 0.69 15.24 -4.26
C CYS A 214 0.42 15.42 -2.77
N ALA A 215 0.97 16.48 -2.14
CA ALA A 215 0.86 16.72 -0.71
C ALA A 215 -0.60 16.78 -0.21
N GLY A 216 -0.92 16.01 0.83
CA GLY A 216 -2.24 15.98 1.46
C GLY A 216 -3.33 15.29 0.62
N ARG A 217 -2.96 14.49 -0.37
CA ARG A 217 -3.90 13.87 -1.30
C ARG A 217 -3.98 12.35 -1.15
N ILE A 218 -5.13 11.82 -1.54
CA ILE A 218 -5.39 10.39 -1.71
C ILE A 218 -5.59 10.13 -3.19
N TYR A 219 -5.03 9.02 -3.67
CA TYR A 219 -5.19 8.56 -5.05
C TYR A 219 -5.62 7.10 -5.08
N ASN A 220 -6.50 6.76 -6.01
CA ASN A 220 -6.77 5.38 -6.39
C ASN A 220 -5.69 4.89 -7.37
N CYS A 221 -5.31 3.63 -7.27
CA CYS A 221 -4.41 2.97 -8.22
C CYS A 221 -5.12 1.87 -8.99
#